data_efd7d7d930745ffadd0ad7faab7d36f6
#
_entry.id   efd7d7d930745ffadd0ad7faab7d36f6
#
_cell.length_a   1.000
_cell.length_b   1.000
_cell.length_c   1.000
_cell.angle_alpha   90.00
_cell.angle_beta   90.00
_cell.angle_gamma   90.00
#
_symmetry.space_group_name_H-M   'P 1'
#
loop_
_entity.id
_entity.type
_entity.pdbx_description
1 polymer ?
#
loop_
_entity_poly.entity_id
_entity_poly.type
_entity_poly.pdbx_seq_one_letter_code
_entity_poly.pdbx_strand_id
1 'polypeptide(L)'
;VEDIEIGDSGDYNYRKVRAAVHESKTIVGDVVAHYLKFAAGKLGITFAVDIEAAGELAAKYRSEGIPADTITAKTPLAERGRLMRMFRARQILQLVSVDVLGEGVDVPAVEVVSMARPTASFQLYSQQFGRALRLMLTDAQNATWNDRTDAQRLAEIASSVKPKAIIIDHVQNYVRHGLPDVERTYSLARSERRSRKQKSDEIPLRYCVNPECLEPYEATLSTCPNCGTARPPPTRRSTPEEVDGNCYELDPEVLHAMRVEQAKVDGPARIPHGVLPHVAHTIQLRHRERQEAQDELRRAMLLWATWQHGQGRDEPEIQRRFFYKFGRDVLTAMTLNASGAEELRERIQSYLDDNRVVEAK
;
A
#
# COMPACT_ATOMS: atom_id res chain seq x y z
N VAL A 1 0.25 9.12 -6.63
CA VAL A 1 1.48 8.35 -6.91
C VAL A 1 1.29 7.45 -8.15
N GLU A 2 0.06 7.14 -8.52
CA GLU A 2 -0.25 6.24 -9.66
C GLU A 2 0.23 6.78 -11.02
N ASP A 3 0.37 8.08 -11.19
CA ASP A 3 0.85 8.73 -12.43
C ASP A 3 2.38 8.90 -12.49
N ILE A 4 3.13 8.40 -11.52
CA ILE A 4 4.58 8.52 -11.50
C ILE A 4 5.23 7.40 -12.29
N GLU A 5 5.98 7.74 -13.35
CA GLU A 5 6.71 6.78 -14.19
C GLU A 5 7.72 5.97 -13.37
N ILE A 6 7.78 4.68 -13.67
CA ILE A 6 8.80 3.78 -13.12
C ILE A 6 10.08 3.97 -13.92
N GLY A 7 11.19 4.28 -13.22
CA GLY A 7 12.52 4.43 -13.81
C GLY A 7 13.16 3.09 -14.17
N ASP A 8 14.34 3.14 -14.78
CA ASP A 8 15.11 1.96 -15.20
C ASP A 8 15.53 1.02 -14.06
N SER A 9 15.55 1.54 -12.83
CA SER A 9 15.82 0.76 -11.59
C SER A 9 14.66 -0.12 -11.13
N GLY A 10 13.47 -0.03 -11.78
CA GLY A 10 12.25 -0.73 -11.37
C GLY A 10 11.54 -0.08 -10.17
N ASP A 11 11.96 1.09 -9.72
CA ASP A 11 11.27 1.93 -8.76
C ASP A 11 10.77 3.23 -9.43
N TYR A 12 9.96 4.00 -8.73
CA TYR A 12 9.46 5.28 -9.23
C TYR A 12 10.61 6.25 -9.55
N ASN A 13 10.39 7.13 -10.53
CA ASN A 13 11.32 8.22 -10.82
C ASN A 13 11.47 9.12 -9.57
N TYR A 14 12.64 9.08 -8.96
CA TYR A 14 12.96 9.76 -7.70
C TYR A 14 12.61 11.26 -7.70
N ARG A 15 12.88 11.97 -8.80
CA ARG A 15 12.59 13.42 -8.91
C ARG A 15 11.08 13.68 -8.88
N LYS A 16 10.27 12.82 -9.52
CA LYS A 16 8.82 12.97 -9.56
C LYS A 16 8.18 12.60 -8.22
N VAL A 17 8.67 11.54 -7.56
CA VAL A 17 8.22 11.18 -6.19
C VAL A 17 8.53 12.30 -5.21
N ARG A 18 9.76 12.83 -5.26
CA ARG A 18 10.16 13.95 -4.41
C ARG A 18 9.23 15.16 -4.58
N ALA A 19 8.96 15.57 -5.82
CA ALA A 19 8.03 16.66 -6.09
C ALA A 19 6.63 16.39 -5.52
N ALA A 20 6.09 15.18 -5.73
CA ALA A 20 4.77 14.80 -5.23
C ALA A 20 4.69 14.77 -3.70
N VAL A 21 5.75 14.31 -3.02
CA VAL A 21 5.81 14.28 -1.54
C VAL A 21 5.99 15.68 -0.96
N HIS A 22 6.83 16.52 -1.56
CA HIS A 22 6.98 17.92 -1.13
C HIS A 22 5.73 18.77 -1.38
N GLU A 23 4.95 18.44 -2.41
CA GLU A 23 3.64 19.05 -2.64
C GLU A 23 2.59 18.62 -1.62
N SER A 24 2.74 17.42 -1.01
CA SER A 24 1.85 16.95 0.03
C SER A 24 2.46 17.22 1.41
N LYS A 25 2.31 18.43 1.94
CA LYS A 25 2.71 18.80 3.31
C LYS A 25 2.06 17.94 4.41
N THR A 26 1.06 17.17 4.05
CA THR A 26 0.23 16.30 4.88
C THR A 26 0.98 15.11 5.46
N ILE A 27 1.98 14.55 4.77
CA ILE A 27 2.64 13.30 5.18
C ILE A 27 3.46 13.49 6.48
N VAL A 28 4.13 14.65 6.65
CA VAL A 28 5.03 14.87 7.79
C VAL A 28 4.28 14.95 9.14
N GLY A 29 3.12 15.60 9.18
CA GLY A 29 2.29 15.70 10.39
C GLY A 29 1.77 14.34 10.83
N ASP A 30 1.26 13.56 9.92
CA ASP A 30 0.64 12.25 10.16
C ASP A 30 1.65 11.19 10.62
N VAL A 31 2.90 11.22 10.12
CA VAL A 31 3.92 10.21 10.46
C VAL A 31 4.20 10.21 11.97
N VAL A 32 4.41 11.38 12.57
CA VAL A 32 4.73 11.49 14.00
C VAL A 32 3.51 11.21 14.85
N ALA A 33 2.34 11.70 14.46
CA ALA A 33 1.08 11.46 15.16
C ALA A 33 0.74 9.95 15.20
N HIS A 34 0.92 9.24 14.09
CA HIS A 34 0.68 7.80 14.03
C HIS A 34 1.72 7.01 14.83
N TYR A 35 2.99 7.43 14.83
CA TYR A 35 3.97 6.81 15.70
C TYR A 35 3.56 6.96 17.18
N LEU A 36 3.15 8.14 17.61
CA LEU A 36 2.68 8.37 18.98
C LEU A 36 1.45 7.52 19.31
N LYS A 37 0.54 7.38 18.36
CA LYS A 37 -0.70 6.60 18.54
C LYS A 37 -0.45 5.10 18.66
N PHE A 38 0.42 4.53 17.82
CA PHE A 38 0.56 3.07 17.68
C PHE A 38 1.86 2.51 18.27
N ALA A 39 2.87 3.35 18.48
CA ALA A 39 4.23 2.90 18.74
C ALA A 39 5.02 3.80 19.69
N ALA A 40 4.35 4.59 20.53
CA ALA A 40 5.03 5.51 21.47
C ALA A 40 6.11 4.79 22.28
N GLY A 41 7.32 5.36 22.35
CA GLY A 41 8.45 4.83 23.11
C GLY A 41 9.16 3.61 22.47
N LYS A 42 8.71 3.14 21.31
CA LYS A 42 9.32 2.01 20.59
C LYS A 42 10.45 2.45 19.68
N LEU A 43 11.47 1.57 19.58
CA LEU A 43 12.61 1.79 18.71
C LEU A 43 12.20 1.61 17.25
N GLY A 44 12.37 2.63 16.42
CA GLY A 44 11.87 2.60 15.05
C GLY A 44 12.76 3.24 14.00
N ILE A 45 12.50 2.84 12.75
CA ILE A 45 13.10 3.45 11.55
C ILE A 45 11.98 4.08 10.73
N THR A 46 12.17 5.34 10.34
CA THR A 46 11.29 6.04 9.40
C THR A 46 12.00 6.19 8.06
N PHE A 47 11.40 5.68 6.98
CA PHE A 47 11.93 5.80 5.63
C PHE A 47 11.33 7.03 4.94
N ALA A 48 12.17 8.04 4.70
CA ALA A 48 11.80 9.29 4.05
C ALA A 48 12.16 9.28 2.56
N VAL A 49 11.49 10.14 1.78
CA VAL A 49 11.70 10.24 0.32
C VAL A 49 13.03 10.89 -0.02
N ASP A 50 13.47 11.90 0.75
CA ASP A 50 14.72 12.61 0.54
C ASP A 50 15.30 13.17 1.84
N ILE A 51 16.47 13.83 1.71
CA ILE A 51 17.24 14.35 2.86
C ILE A 51 16.52 15.50 3.55
N GLU A 52 15.79 16.33 2.81
CA GLU A 52 15.04 17.47 3.33
C GLU A 52 13.86 16.98 4.16
N ALA A 53 13.02 16.10 3.58
CA ALA A 53 11.92 15.44 4.29
C ALA A 53 12.40 14.65 5.53
N ALA A 54 13.56 13.99 5.44
CA ALA A 54 14.13 13.31 6.59
C ALA A 54 14.50 14.27 7.72
N GLY A 55 15.06 15.44 7.37
CA GLY A 55 15.39 16.49 8.33
C GLY A 55 14.15 17.06 9.04
N GLU A 56 13.11 17.33 8.26
CA GLU A 56 11.82 17.84 8.76
C GLU A 56 11.15 16.82 9.68
N LEU A 57 11.08 15.54 9.29
CA LEU A 57 10.54 14.47 10.12
C LEU A 57 11.32 14.30 11.41
N ALA A 58 12.65 14.29 11.38
CA ALA A 58 13.46 14.19 12.57
C ALA A 58 13.27 15.41 13.51
N ALA A 59 13.13 16.61 12.93
CA ALA A 59 12.83 17.82 13.70
C ALA A 59 11.43 17.74 14.35
N LYS A 60 10.44 17.23 13.61
CA LYS A 60 9.08 17.04 14.11
C LYS A 60 9.02 16.00 15.23
N TYR A 61 9.71 14.87 15.10
CA TYR A 61 9.85 13.91 16.21
C TYR A 61 10.43 14.57 17.45
N ARG A 62 11.50 15.34 17.33
CA ARG A 62 12.12 16.04 18.46
C ARG A 62 11.21 17.09 19.09
N SER A 63 10.42 17.82 18.31
CA SER A 63 9.44 18.79 18.85
C SER A 63 8.34 18.14 19.68
N GLU A 64 8.02 16.87 19.38
CA GLU A 64 7.09 16.05 20.18
C GLU A 64 7.80 15.28 21.34
N GLY A 65 9.05 15.64 21.66
CA GLY A 65 9.81 15.02 22.75
C GLY A 65 10.38 13.63 22.44
N ILE A 66 10.37 13.19 21.17
CA ILE A 66 10.90 11.88 20.76
C ILE A 66 12.33 12.07 20.29
N PRO A 67 13.35 11.45 20.94
CA PRO A 67 14.72 11.51 20.48
C PRO A 67 14.85 10.90 19.07
N ALA A 68 15.19 11.73 18.09
CA ALA A 68 15.30 11.34 16.70
C ALA A 68 16.49 11.98 16.00
N ASP A 69 17.06 11.27 15.03
CA ASP A 69 18.13 11.78 14.18
C ASP A 69 18.03 11.23 12.77
N THR A 70 18.80 11.80 11.83
CA THR A 70 18.80 11.41 10.42
C THR A 70 20.04 10.63 10.05
N ILE A 71 19.88 9.63 9.19
CA ILE A 71 21.00 8.91 8.57
C ILE A 71 20.80 8.84 7.06
N THR A 72 21.75 9.37 6.31
CA THR A 72 21.67 9.48 4.86
C THR A 72 22.98 9.04 4.20
N ALA A 73 23.00 8.96 2.86
CA ALA A 73 24.22 8.67 2.12
C ALA A 73 25.34 9.73 2.38
N LYS A 74 24.97 10.94 2.74
CA LYS A 74 25.92 12.03 3.06
C LYS A 74 26.47 11.99 4.49
N THR A 75 25.88 11.16 5.37
CA THR A 75 26.35 11.04 6.76
C THR A 75 27.72 10.38 6.80
N PRO A 76 28.76 11.02 7.36
CA PRO A 76 30.11 10.45 7.46
C PRO A 76 30.13 9.12 8.23
N LEU A 77 31.07 8.22 7.89
CA LEU A 77 31.15 6.88 8.46
C LEU A 77 31.30 6.90 10.00
N ALA A 78 32.11 7.78 10.54
CA ALA A 78 32.28 7.94 11.99
C ALA A 78 30.98 8.36 12.68
N GLU A 79 30.24 9.27 12.08
CA GLU A 79 28.95 9.75 12.57
C GLU A 79 27.87 8.66 12.47
N ARG A 80 27.85 7.90 11.37
CA ARG A 80 26.96 6.70 11.29
C ARG A 80 27.20 5.75 12.44
N GLY A 81 28.49 5.48 12.74
CA GLY A 81 28.87 4.62 13.86
C GLY A 81 28.38 5.15 15.20
N ARG A 82 28.46 6.49 15.42
CA ARG A 82 27.93 7.17 16.62
C ARG A 82 26.42 7.01 16.71
N LEU A 83 25.69 7.39 15.65
CA LEU A 83 24.23 7.32 15.60
C LEU A 83 23.72 5.90 15.83
N MET A 84 24.36 4.90 15.22
CA MET A 84 23.98 3.50 15.40
C MET A 84 24.22 2.99 16.83
N ARG A 85 25.29 3.45 17.52
CA ARG A 85 25.48 3.12 18.94
C ARG A 85 24.38 3.77 19.81
N MET A 86 24.06 5.04 19.59
CA MET A 86 23.00 5.75 20.32
C MET A 86 21.62 5.10 20.07
N PHE A 87 21.36 4.67 18.84
CA PHE A 87 20.12 4.01 18.46
C PHE A 87 19.99 2.64 19.16
N ARG A 88 21.04 1.81 19.14
CA ARG A 88 21.06 0.53 19.88
C ARG A 88 20.90 0.73 21.40
N ALA A 89 21.47 1.79 21.93
CA ALA A 89 21.34 2.16 23.34
C ALA A 89 20.00 2.84 23.70
N ARG A 90 19.07 2.98 22.71
CA ARG A 90 17.76 3.66 22.85
C ARG A 90 17.87 5.15 23.28
N GLN A 91 19.03 5.77 23.08
CA GLN A 91 19.23 7.21 23.25
C GLN A 91 18.63 7.99 22.06
N ILE A 92 18.49 7.34 20.92
CA ILE A 92 17.67 7.73 19.77
C ILE A 92 16.58 6.68 19.65
N LEU A 93 15.31 7.10 19.62
CA LEU A 93 14.16 6.21 19.44
C LEU A 93 13.71 6.12 17.98
N GLN A 94 13.87 7.19 17.21
CA GLN A 94 13.52 7.21 15.79
C GLN A 94 14.73 7.58 14.94
N LEU A 95 15.10 6.71 14.03
CA LEU A 95 16.16 6.97 13.05
C LEU A 95 15.54 7.18 11.68
N VAL A 96 15.57 8.42 11.19
CA VAL A 96 14.99 8.78 9.89
C VAL A 96 16.01 8.54 8.80
N SER A 97 15.71 7.68 7.84
CA SER A 97 16.64 7.21 6.82
C SER A 97 16.20 7.56 5.40
N VAL A 98 17.20 7.89 4.57
CA VAL A 98 17.04 7.99 3.11
C VAL A 98 18.03 7.01 2.47
N ASP A 99 17.50 5.94 1.86
CA ASP A 99 18.21 4.91 1.07
C ASP A 99 19.37 4.14 1.74
N VAL A 100 19.77 4.49 2.97
CA VAL A 100 21.01 3.95 3.60
C VAL A 100 20.75 2.73 4.47
N LEU A 101 19.58 2.65 5.10
CA LEU A 101 19.23 1.54 6.01
C LEU A 101 18.57 0.36 5.27
N GLY A 102 18.53 0.42 3.93
CA GLY A 102 18.07 -0.69 3.08
C GLY A 102 19.02 -1.90 3.14
N GLU A 103 20.34 -1.69 3.26
CA GLU A 103 21.34 -2.76 3.28
C GLU A 103 22.33 -2.60 4.46
N GLY A 104 22.86 -3.70 4.97
CA GLY A 104 23.98 -3.72 5.91
C GLY A 104 23.71 -3.28 7.36
N VAL A 105 22.49 -2.84 7.72
CA VAL A 105 22.15 -2.46 9.10
C VAL A 105 21.45 -3.60 9.81
N ASP A 106 22.10 -4.17 10.80
CA ASP A 106 21.55 -5.19 11.68
C ASP A 106 21.26 -4.65 13.07
N VAL A 107 19.98 -4.39 13.35
CA VAL A 107 19.47 -3.99 14.66
C VAL A 107 18.18 -4.76 14.93
N PRO A 108 18.24 -5.98 15.49
CA PRO A 108 17.06 -6.79 15.78
C PRO A 108 16.05 -6.11 16.71
N ALA A 109 16.52 -5.16 17.54
CA ALA A 109 15.71 -4.41 18.48
C ALA A 109 14.73 -3.41 17.84
N VAL A 110 14.75 -3.21 16.50
CA VAL A 110 13.80 -2.35 15.81
C VAL A 110 12.41 -2.96 15.89
N GLU A 111 11.49 -2.24 16.54
CA GLU A 111 10.10 -2.65 16.79
C GLU A 111 9.13 -2.06 15.77
N VAL A 112 9.49 -0.89 15.20
CA VAL A 112 8.61 -0.10 14.34
C VAL A 112 9.31 0.28 13.04
N VAL A 113 8.57 0.20 11.94
CA VAL A 113 8.95 0.79 10.65
C VAL A 113 7.83 1.71 10.18
N SER A 114 8.16 2.99 9.96
CA SER A 114 7.27 3.99 9.35
C SER A 114 7.69 4.24 7.90
N MET A 115 6.80 3.96 6.97
CA MET A 115 7.04 4.14 5.54
C MET A 115 6.43 5.45 5.06
N ALA A 116 7.25 6.49 4.93
CA ALA A 116 6.87 7.78 4.36
C ALA A 116 7.39 7.97 2.93
N ARG A 117 7.89 6.89 2.30
CA ARG A 117 8.35 6.85 0.92
C ARG A 117 7.54 5.87 0.09
N PRO A 118 6.83 6.35 -0.97
CA PRO A 118 6.22 5.46 -1.95
C PRO A 118 7.31 4.70 -2.73
N THR A 119 7.09 3.42 -2.99
CA THR A 119 7.98 2.61 -3.83
C THR A 119 7.21 1.71 -4.79
N ALA A 120 7.69 1.59 -6.03
CA ALA A 120 7.22 0.62 -7.00
C ALA A 120 7.99 -0.71 -6.91
N SER A 121 9.13 -0.73 -6.21
CA SER A 121 9.98 -1.89 -6.04
C SER A 121 9.56 -2.73 -4.84
N PHE A 122 9.08 -3.96 -5.10
CA PHE A 122 8.80 -4.90 -4.02
C PHE A 122 10.05 -5.25 -3.20
N GLN A 123 11.22 -5.31 -3.83
CA GLN A 123 12.49 -5.55 -3.13
C GLN A 123 12.75 -4.46 -2.08
N LEU A 124 12.59 -3.18 -2.46
CA LEU A 124 12.79 -2.08 -1.52
C LEU A 124 11.74 -2.10 -0.40
N TYR A 125 10.46 -2.34 -0.75
CA TYR A 125 9.38 -2.48 0.22
C TYR A 125 9.68 -3.59 1.24
N SER A 126 10.09 -4.78 0.77
CA SER A 126 10.40 -5.92 1.64
C SER A 126 11.64 -5.68 2.50
N GLN A 127 12.65 -4.99 2.00
CA GLN A 127 13.82 -4.60 2.79
C GLN A 127 13.46 -3.63 3.91
N GLN A 128 12.56 -2.69 3.66
CA GLN A 128 12.12 -1.72 4.67
C GLN A 128 11.36 -2.40 5.81
N PHE A 129 10.28 -3.12 5.53
CA PHE A 129 9.53 -3.76 6.61
C PHE A 129 10.30 -4.91 7.27
N GLY A 130 11.16 -5.58 6.53
CA GLY A 130 12.03 -6.64 7.04
C GLY A 130 12.96 -6.20 8.18
N ARG A 131 13.21 -4.89 8.32
CA ARG A 131 13.97 -4.36 9.47
C ARG A 131 13.24 -4.57 10.80
N ALA A 132 11.92 -4.45 10.81
CA ALA A 132 11.12 -4.70 12.01
C ALA A 132 10.82 -6.19 12.24
N LEU A 133 10.88 -7.04 11.22
CA LEU A 133 10.55 -8.46 11.36
C LEU A 133 11.66 -9.31 11.98
N ARG A 134 12.85 -8.77 12.21
CA ARG A 134 13.94 -9.51 12.82
C ARG A 134 13.62 -9.91 14.24
N LEU A 135 13.86 -11.17 14.57
CA LEU A 135 13.63 -11.70 15.91
C LEU A 135 14.69 -11.19 16.90
N MET A 136 14.27 -10.95 18.12
CA MET A 136 15.15 -10.68 19.25
C MET A 136 15.28 -11.96 20.10
N LEU A 137 16.23 -12.79 19.75
CA LEU A 137 16.52 -14.05 20.43
C LEU A 137 17.76 -13.89 21.31
N THR A 138 17.79 -14.61 22.43
CA THR A 138 19.01 -14.82 23.21
C THR A 138 19.92 -15.81 22.49
N ASP A 139 21.21 -15.82 22.82
CA ASP A 139 22.17 -16.79 22.24
C ASP A 139 21.72 -18.24 22.44
N ALA A 140 21.19 -18.59 23.62
CA ALA A 140 20.63 -19.89 23.92
C ALA A 140 19.43 -20.26 23.05
N GLN A 141 18.52 -19.31 22.81
CA GLN A 141 17.37 -19.49 21.93
C GLN A 141 17.81 -19.64 20.47
N ASN A 142 18.77 -18.85 20.04
CA ASN A 142 19.28 -18.90 18.66
C ASN A 142 20.00 -20.25 18.38
N ALA A 143 20.74 -20.77 19.33
CA ALA A 143 21.43 -22.05 19.18
C ALA A 143 20.50 -23.25 18.94
N THR A 144 19.28 -23.21 19.48
CA THR A 144 18.30 -24.31 19.38
C THR A 144 17.10 -23.96 18.50
N TRP A 145 17.15 -22.83 17.80
CA TRP A 145 16.00 -22.29 17.04
C TRP A 145 15.51 -23.25 15.95
N ASN A 146 16.43 -23.89 15.24
CA ASN A 146 16.09 -24.79 14.14
C ASN A 146 15.49 -26.12 14.59
N ASP A 147 15.75 -26.53 15.84
CA ASP A 147 15.26 -27.80 16.40
C ASP A 147 13.84 -27.68 16.97
N ARG A 148 13.25 -26.46 16.96
CA ARG A 148 11.94 -26.16 17.52
C ARG A 148 10.84 -26.31 16.51
N THR A 149 9.68 -26.76 16.99
CA THR A 149 8.44 -26.71 16.22
C THR A 149 7.94 -25.29 16.06
N ASP A 150 7.11 -25.02 15.06
CA ASP A 150 6.53 -23.70 14.83
C ASP A 150 5.72 -23.19 16.03
N ALA A 151 4.99 -24.07 16.71
CA ALA A 151 4.27 -23.71 17.94
C ALA A 151 5.22 -23.23 19.05
N GLN A 152 6.37 -23.90 19.22
CA GLN A 152 7.38 -23.49 20.19
C GLN A 152 8.03 -22.15 19.81
N ARG A 153 8.34 -21.96 18.51
CA ARG A 153 8.86 -20.69 17.99
C ARG A 153 7.90 -19.54 18.25
N LEU A 154 6.62 -19.74 17.95
CA LEU A 154 5.58 -18.72 18.18
C LEU A 154 5.44 -18.39 19.68
N ALA A 155 5.44 -19.40 20.56
CA ALA A 155 5.37 -19.18 22.00
C ALA A 155 6.56 -18.37 22.53
N GLU A 156 7.77 -18.63 22.01
CA GLU A 156 8.96 -17.86 22.39
C GLU A 156 8.93 -16.42 21.86
N ILE A 157 8.49 -16.23 20.61
CA ILE A 157 8.30 -14.87 20.08
C ILE A 157 7.31 -14.11 20.94
N ALA A 158 6.17 -14.72 21.28
CA ALA A 158 5.15 -14.10 22.10
C ALA A 158 5.63 -13.69 23.50
N SER A 159 6.56 -14.48 24.08
CA SER A 159 7.16 -14.19 25.40
C SER A 159 8.42 -13.31 25.34
N SER A 160 8.90 -12.97 24.16
CA SER A 160 10.10 -12.15 23.97
C SER A 160 9.88 -10.68 24.31
N VAL A 161 10.96 -9.93 24.45
CA VAL A 161 10.93 -8.46 24.63
C VAL A 161 10.36 -7.73 23.41
N LYS A 162 10.25 -8.43 22.27
CA LYS A 162 9.72 -7.92 21.01
C LYS A 162 8.74 -8.94 20.41
N PRO A 163 7.55 -9.08 20.96
CA PRO A 163 6.57 -10.08 20.52
C PRO A 163 5.95 -9.78 19.17
N LYS A 164 5.99 -8.54 18.71
CA LYS A 164 5.42 -8.11 17.42
C LYS A 164 6.23 -6.99 16.78
N ALA A 165 6.17 -6.90 15.46
CA ALA A 165 6.64 -5.76 14.67
C ALA A 165 5.44 -4.86 14.32
N ILE A 166 5.66 -3.54 14.32
CA ILE A 166 4.66 -2.55 13.93
C ILE A 166 5.13 -1.93 12.61
N ILE A 167 4.30 -2.00 11.59
CA ILE A 167 4.57 -1.40 10.28
C ILE A 167 3.49 -0.37 10.02
N ILE A 168 3.91 0.91 9.91
CA ILE A 168 3.02 2.04 9.65
C ILE A 168 3.29 2.49 8.22
N ASP A 169 2.33 2.29 7.33
CA ASP A 169 2.44 2.65 5.92
C ASP A 169 1.63 3.92 5.65
N HIS A 170 2.32 5.06 5.54
CA HIS A 170 1.71 6.37 5.31
C HIS A 170 1.44 6.66 3.83
N VAL A 171 1.92 5.80 2.93
CA VAL A 171 1.94 6.04 1.49
C VAL A 171 1.28 4.92 0.68
N GLN A 172 0.58 4.02 1.38
CA GLN A 172 -0.21 2.94 0.79
C GLN A 172 0.60 1.96 -0.09
N ASN A 173 1.87 1.72 0.25
CA ASN A 173 2.69 0.72 -0.44
C ASN A 173 2.03 -0.67 -0.42
N TYR A 174 1.27 -0.98 0.64
CA TYR A 174 0.55 -2.25 0.79
C TYR A 174 -0.52 -2.46 -0.29
N VAL A 175 -1.12 -1.40 -0.84
CA VAL A 175 -2.10 -1.50 -1.93
C VAL A 175 -1.45 -2.07 -3.19
N ARG A 176 -0.22 -1.62 -3.47
CA ARG A 176 0.54 -2.07 -4.64
C ARG A 176 1.19 -3.43 -4.44
N HIS A 177 1.76 -3.66 -3.26
CA HIS A 177 2.62 -4.81 -3.00
C HIS A 177 1.97 -5.90 -2.17
N GLY A 178 0.81 -5.66 -1.60
CA GLY A 178 0.18 -6.52 -0.59
C GLY A 178 0.81 -6.34 0.79
N LEU A 179 0.16 -6.88 1.81
CA LEU A 179 0.63 -6.82 3.19
C LEU A 179 1.93 -7.65 3.37
N PRO A 180 2.78 -7.30 4.35
CA PRO A 180 4.06 -7.96 4.58
C PRO A 180 4.00 -9.47 4.82
N ASP A 181 2.91 -9.96 5.39
CA ASP A 181 2.66 -11.36 5.77
C ASP A 181 1.93 -12.18 4.69
N VAL A 182 1.72 -11.64 3.49
CA VAL A 182 1.18 -12.40 2.36
C VAL A 182 2.20 -13.45 1.92
N GLU A 183 1.77 -14.70 1.81
CA GLU A 183 2.58 -15.78 1.26
C GLU A 183 2.95 -15.49 -0.20
N ARG A 184 4.22 -15.61 -0.54
CA ARG A 184 4.74 -15.35 -1.88
C ARG A 184 5.64 -16.47 -2.34
N THR A 185 5.48 -16.89 -3.58
CA THR A 185 6.37 -17.87 -4.20
C THR A 185 7.57 -17.14 -4.81
N TYR A 186 8.76 -17.44 -4.32
CA TYR A 186 10.01 -16.94 -4.88
C TYR A 186 10.63 -17.99 -5.79
N SER A 187 11.09 -17.57 -6.96
CA SER A 187 11.81 -18.43 -7.91
C SER A 187 13.18 -17.85 -8.20
N LEU A 188 14.18 -18.75 -8.21
CA LEU A 188 15.54 -18.45 -8.68
C LEU A 188 15.65 -18.57 -10.22
N ALA A 189 14.59 -19.00 -10.90
CA ALA A 189 14.56 -18.97 -12.35
C ALA A 189 14.87 -17.54 -12.81
N ARG A 190 15.78 -17.43 -13.81
CA ARG A 190 16.07 -16.14 -14.43
C ARG A 190 14.72 -15.51 -14.79
N SER A 191 14.44 -14.35 -14.22
CA SER A 191 13.32 -13.54 -14.64
C SER A 191 13.43 -13.46 -16.15
N GLU A 192 12.54 -14.15 -16.88
CA GLU A 192 12.29 -13.81 -18.27
C GLU A 192 12.09 -12.31 -18.24
N ARG A 193 12.97 -11.57 -18.92
CA ARG A 193 12.82 -10.13 -19.05
C ARG A 193 11.36 -9.94 -19.38
N ARG A 194 10.57 -9.39 -18.45
CA ARG A 194 9.22 -8.95 -18.75
C ARG A 194 9.38 -8.21 -20.05
N SER A 195 8.89 -8.83 -21.13
CA SER A 195 8.97 -8.23 -22.45
C SER A 195 8.56 -6.79 -22.21
N ARG A 196 9.44 -5.84 -22.52
CA ARG A 196 9.05 -4.43 -22.57
C ARG A 196 7.66 -4.48 -23.16
N LYS A 197 6.62 -4.09 -22.36
CA LYS A 197 5.29 -3.91 -22.92
C LYS A 197 5.58 -3.27 -24.25
N GLN A 198 5.33 -4.00 -25.35
CA GLN A 198 5.44 -3.42 -26.66
C GLN A 198 4.78 -2.07 -26.47
N LYS A 199 5.54 -0.99 -26.64
CA LYS A 199 4.93 0.33 -26.69
C LYS A 199 3.80 0.11 -27.67
N SER A 200 2.58 0.11 -27.18
CA SER A 200 1.45 0.04 -28.10
C SER A 200 1.75 1.18 -29.07
N ASP A 201 1.82 0.89 -30.36
CA ASP A 201 1.90 1.93 -31.40
C ASP A 201 0.67 2.85 -31.37
N GLU A 202 -0.18 2.69 -30.36
CA GLU A 202 -1.33 3.54 -30.07
C GLU A 202 -0.83 4.89 -29.59
N ILE A 203 -1.06 5.88 -30.42
CA ILE A 203 -0.79 7.27 -30.10
C ILE A 203 -1.73 7.64 -28.93
N PRO A 204 -1.22 8.09 -27.77
CA PRO A 204 -2.06 8.42 -26.66
C PRO A 204 -2.98 9.58 -27.04
N LEU A 205 -4.29 9.37 -26.96
CA LEU A 205 -5.34 10.34 -27.26
C LEU A 205 -5.78 11.06 -25.97
N ARG A 206 -6.24 12.27 -26.12
CA ARG A 206 -6.94 13.06 -25.10
C ARG A 206 -8.14 13.75 -25.69
N TYR A 207 -9.10 14.14 -24.86
CA TYR A 207 -10.26 14.93 -25.27
C TYR A 207 -9.98 16.43 -25.12
N CYS A 208 -10.57 17.22 -26.03
CA CYS A 208 -10.52 18.67 -25.95
C CYS A 208 -11.20 19.16 -24.66
N VAL A 209 -10.59 20.14 -23.99
CA VAL A 209 -11.14 20.74 -22.76
C VAL A 209 -12.27 21.74 -23.04
N ASN A 210 -12.50 22.12 -24.30
CA ASN A 210 -13.63 22.95 -24.69
C ASN A 210 -14.90 22.10 -24.69
N PRO A 211 -15.90 22.41 -23.84
CA PRO A 211 -17.14 21.63 -23.73
C PRO A 211 -17.98 21.60 -25.00
N GLU A 212 -17.81 22.58 -25.92
CA GLU A 212 -18.47 22.60 -27.21
C GLU A 212 -17.75 21.77 -28.28
N CYS A 213 -16.51 21.37 -28.05
CA CYS A 213 -15.70 20.61 -28.99
C CYS A 213 -15.58 19.14 -28.64
N LEU A 214 -15.06 18.82 -27.44
CA LEU A 214 -14.84 17.47 -26.88
C LEU A 214 -14.15 16.47 -27.83
N GLU A 215 -13.57 16.93 -28.96
CA GLU A 215 -12.94 16.09 -29.98
C GLU A 215 -11.68 15.41 -29.43
N PRO A 216 -11.50 14.10 -29.61
CA PRO A 216 -10.28 13.41 -29.27
C PRO A 216 -9.13 13.81 -30.21
N TYR A 217 -7.95 14.10 -29.64
CA TYR A 217 -6.75 14.44 -30.39
C TYR A 217 -5.49 13.90 -29.72
N GLU A 218 -4.38 13.88 -30.45
CA GLU A 218 -3.11 13.37 -29.93
C GLU A 218 -2.63 14.12 -28.70
N ALA A 219 -2.31 13.38 -27.64
CA ALA A 219 -1.87 13.95 -26.36
C ALA A 219 -0.55 14.74 -26.45
N THR A 220 0.22 14.59 -27.53
CA THR A 220 1.46 15.31 -27.83
C THR A 220 1.23 16.75 -28.28
N LEU A 221 0.04 17.04 -28.85
CA LEU A 221 -0.27 18.39 -29.34
C LEU A 221 -0.59 19.36 -28.19
N SER A 222 -0.12 20.59 -28.32
CA SER A 222 -0.36 21.66 -27.35
C SER A 222 -1.71 22.37 -27.53
N THR A 223 -2.32 22.21 -28.71
CA THR A 223 -3.60 22.82 -29.10
C THR A 223 -4.49 21.77 -29.75
N CYS A 224 -5.80 21.87 -29.54
CA CYS A 224 -6.78 21.04 -30.22
C CYS A 224 -6.78 21.39 -31.73
N PRO A 225 -6.58 20.43 -32.65
CA PRO A 225 -6.55 20.69 -34.09
C PRO A 225 -7.91 21.08 -34.64
N ASN A 226 -9.01 20.73 -33.97
CA ASN A 226 -10.37 21.03 -34.42
C ASN A 226 -10.83 22.45 -34.06
N CYS A 227 -10.65 22.89 -32.81
CA CYS A 227 -11.16 24.18 -32.33
C CYS A 227 -10.07 25.18 -31.93
N GLY A 228 -8.78 24.81 -32.04
CA GLY A 228 -7.66 25.68 -31.67
C GLY A 228 -7.49 25.94 -30.17
N THR A 229 -8.32 25.34 -29.31
CA THR A 229 -8.22 25.55 -27.86
C THR A 229 -6.87 25.02 -27.34
N ALA A 230 -6.11 25.93 -26.73
CA ALA A 230 -4.84 25.58 -26.14
C ALA A 230 -5.04 24.70 -24.88
N ARG A 231 -4.10 23.75 -24.68
CA ARG A 231 -4.03 23.00 -23.43
C ARG A 231 -3.81 23.98 -22.28
N PRO A 232 -4.64 23.96 -21.22
CA PRO A 232 -4.31 24.68 -20.02
C PRO A 232 -2.98 24.18 -19.50
N PRO A 233 -2.07 25.06 -19.06
CA PRO A 233 -0.86 24.63 -18.39
C PRO A 233 -1.26 23.74 -17.23
N PRO A 234 -0.46 22.71 -16.88
CA PRO A 234 -0.75 21.89 -15.71
C PRO A 234 -0.91 22.85 -14.53
N THR A 235 -2.14 22.98 -14.07
CA THR A 235 -2.47 23.83 -12.92
C THR A 235 -1.65 23.30 -11.77
N ARG A 236 -0.70 24.09 -11.26
CA ARG A 236 -0.16 23.87 -9.94
C ARG A 236 -1.36 23.84 -9.01
N ARG A 237 -1.73 22.65 -8.55
CA ARG A 237 -2.79 22.51 -7.56
C ARG A 237 -2.40 23.42 -6.39
N SER A 238 -3.34 24.24 -5.97
CA SER A 238 -3.26 25.06 -4.77
C SER A 238 -2.75 24.25 -3.60
N THR A 239 -2.06 24.91 -2.67
CA THR A 239 -1.56 24.39 -1.40
C THR A 239 -2.35 23.19 -0.91
N PRO A 240 -1.69 22.05 -0.60
CA PRO A 240 -2.37 20.86 -0.10
C PRO A 240 -3.16 21.22 1.17
N GLU A 241 -4.44 20.90 1.20
CA GLU A 241 -5.23 20.94 2.42
C GLU A 241 -4.86 19.72 3.28
N GLU A 242 -4.74 19.97 4.59
CA GLU A 242 -4.51 18.92 5.58
C GLU A 242 -5.73 17.99 5.59
N VAL A 243 -5.58 16.81 5.03
CA VAL A 243 -6.63 15.79 5.07
C VAL A 243 -6.36 14.90 6.27
N ASP A 244 -7.31 14.83 7.20
CA ASP A 244 -7.30 13.88 8.32
C ASP A 244 -7.22 12.45 7.77
N GLY A 245 -6.00 11.96 7.59
CA GLY A 245 -5.70 10.58 7.23
C GLY A 245 -5.79 9.69 8.44
N ASN A 246 -6.92 9.03 8.65
CA ASN A 246 -7.04 8.05 9.73
C ASN A 246 -6.36 6.74 9.33
N CYS A 247 -5.23 6.42 9.97
CA CYS A 247 -4.74 5.05 10.01
C CYS A 247 -5.60 4.23 10.97
N TYR A 248 -6.08 3.08 10.50
CA TYR A 248 -6.81 2.11 11.33
C TYR A 248 -5.87 0.95 11.66
N GLU A 249 -5.95 0.46 12.91
CA GLU A 249 -5.31 -0.78 13.31
C GLU A 249 -6.06 -1.95 12.63
N LEU A 250 -5.34 -2.72 11.82
CA LEU A 250 -5.88 -3.95 11.24
C LEU A 250 -5.62 -5.10 12.23
N ASP A 251 -6.70 -5.68 12.77
CA ASP A 251 -6.62 -6.85 13.62
C ASP A 251 -6.06 -8.03 12.81
N PRO A 252 -4.92 -8.62 13.20
CA PRO A 252 -4.30 -9.72 12.48
C PRO A 252 -5.20 -10.96 12.35
N GLU A 253 -6.05 -11.25 13.35
CA GLU A 253 -6.95 -12.39 13.32
C GLU A 253 -8.07 -12.17 12.30
N VAL A 254 -8.66 -10.97 12.27
CA VAL A 254 -9.67 -10.58 11.29
C VAL A 254 -9.11 -10.61 9.87
N LEU A 255 -7.90 -10.07 9.68
CA LEU A 255 -7.22 -10.11 8.38
C LEU A 255 -6.93 -11.53 7.91
N HIS A 256 -6.46 -12.38 8.82
CA HIS A 256 -6.21 -13.80 8.50
C HIS A 256 -7.51 -14.51 8.09
N ALA A 257 -8.57 -14.32 8.84
CA ALA A 257 -9.89 -14.89 8.52
C ALA A 257 -10.41 -14.41 7.15
N MET A 258 -10.28 -13.11 6.85
CA MET A 258 -10.67 -12.55 5.55
C MET A 258 -9.84 -13.13 4.40
N ARG A 259 -8.52 -13.28 4.57
CA ARG A 259 -7.67 -13.90 3.56
C ARG A 259 -7.98 -15.36 3.30
N VAL A 260 -8.26 -16.11 4.36
CA VAL A 260 -8.70 -17.51 4.24
C VAL A 260 -10.01 -17.60 3.46
N GLU A 261 -10.95 -16.69 3.70
CA GLU A 261 -12.21 -16.66 2.94
C GLU A 261 -11.99 -16.23 1.49
N GLN A 262 -11.17 -15.21 1.24
CA GLN A 262 -10.82 -14.78 -0.13
C GLN A 262 -10.11 -15.89 -0.91
N ALA A 263 -9.15 -16.59 -0.28
CA ALA A 263 -8.47 -17.72 -0.91
C ALA A 263 -9.43 -18.92 -1.20
N LYS A 264 -10.52 -19.04 -0.47
CA LYS A 264 -11.57 -20.02 -0.80
C LYS A 264 -12.38 -19.60 -2.03
N VAL A 265 -12.52 -18.32 -2.30
CA VAL A 265 -13.19 -17.81 -3.51
C VAL A 265 -12.29 -17.92 -4.72
N ASP A 266 -11.05 -17.45 -4.61
CA ASP A 266 -10.11 -17.34 -5.74
C ASP A 266 -9.44 -18.69 -6.10
N GLY A 267 -9.39 -19.64 -5.15
CA GLY A 267 -8.77 -20.96 -5.34
C GLY A 267 -9.72 -22.00 -5.98
N PRO A 268 -9.24 -23.21 -6.22
CA PRO A 268 -10.05 -24.31 -6.72
C PRO A 268 -11.09 -24.76 -5.67
N ALA A 269 -12.22 -25.29 -6.16
CA ALA A 269 -13.25 -25.87 -5.28
C ALA A 269 -12.66 -26.98 -4.38
N ARG A 270 -12.79 -26.83 -3.06
CA ARG A 270 -12.33 -27.85 -2.11
C ARG A 270 -13.40 -28.95 -2.01
N ILE A 271 -13.10 -30.10 -2.63
CA ILE A 271 -13.96 -31.28 -2.60
C ILE A 271 -13.44 -32.21 -1.50
N PRO A 272 -14.22 -32.53 -0.45
CA PRO A 272 -13.79 -33.48 0.57
C PRO A 272 -13.56 -34.87 -0.01
N HIS A 273 -12.62 -35.62 0.57
CA HIS A 273 -12.36 -37.00 0.16
C HIS A 273 -13.61 -37.91 0.43
N GLY A 274 -13.91 -38.78 -0.52
CA GLY A 274 -15.02 -39.75 -0.37
C GLY A 274 -16.42 -39.23 -0.74
N VAL A 275 -16.52 -38.05 -1.30
CA VAL A 275 -17.79 -37.46 -1.75
C VAL A 275 -18.24 -38.09 -3.07
N LEU A 276 -19.52 -38.37 -3.18
CA LEU A 276 -20.14 -38.95 -4.38
C LEU A 276 -19.97 -37.97 -5.60
N PRO A 277 -19.78 -38.49 -6.82
CA PRO A 277 -19.50 -37.66 -7.99
C PRO A 277 -20.52 -36.55 -8.24
N HIS A 278 -21.82 -36.81 -8.06
CA HIS A 278 -22.86 -35.80 -8.24
C HIS A 278 -22.79 -34.67 -7.20
N VAL A 279 -22.41 -35.00 -5.94
CA VAL A 279 -22.20 -33.97 -4.89
C VAL A 279 -20.94 -33.17 -5.15
N ALA A 280 -19.87 -33.83 -5.61
CA ALA A 280 -18.64 -33.12 -6.02
C ALA A 280 -18.92 -32.12 -7.16
N HIS A 281 -19.70 -32.54 -8.15
CA HIS A 281 -20.14 -31.68 -9.25
C HIS A 281 -20.97 -30.47 -8.75
N THR A 282 -21.89 -30.70 -7.83
CA THR A 282 -22.69 -29.61 -7.23
C THR A 282 -21.83 -28.61 -6.46
N ILE A 283 -20.80 -29.08 -5.73
CA ILE A 283 -19.83 -28.21 -5.04
C ILE A 283 -19.06 -27.36 -6.05
N GLN A 284 -18.61 -27.97 -7.16
CA GLN A 284 -17.91 -27.26 -8.22
C GLN A 284 -18.79 -26.19 -8.87
N LEU A 285 -20.06 -26.50 -9.17
CA LEU A 285 -20.99 -25.53 -9.75
C LEU A 285 -21.21 -24.33 -8.80
N ARG A 286 -21.53 -24.57 -7.55
CA ARG A 286 -21.72 -23.49 -6.56
C ARG A 286 -20.47 -22.66 -6.34
N HIS A 287 -19.30 -23.27 -6.43
CA HIS A 287 -18.05 -22.56 -6.33
C HIS A 287 -17.83 -21.63 -7.53
N ARG A 288 -18.12 -22.15 -8.75
CA ARG A 288 -18.07 -21.35 -9.99
C ARG A 288 -19.05 -20.19 -9.94
N GLU A 289 -20.30 -20.43 -9.56
CA GLU A 289 -21.31 -19.40 -9.39
C GLU A 289 -20.84 -18.29 -8.42
N ARG A 290 -20.19 -18.67 -7.31
CA ARG A 290 -19.61 -17.70 -6.37
C ARG A 290 -18.46 -16.89 -7.00
N GLN A 291 -17.58 -17.54 -7.76
CA GLN A 291 -16.49 -16.85 -8.46
C GLN A 291 -17.02 -15.85 -9.48
N GLU A 292 -17.95 -16.28 -10.33
CA GLU A 292 -18.58 -15.42 -11.34
C GLU A 292 -19.28 -14.21 -10.72
N ALA A 293 -20.05 -14.42 -9.65
CA ALA A 293 -20.71 -13.33 -8.92
C ALA A 293 -19.71 -12.35 -8.28
N GLN A 294 -18.62 -12.87 -7.73
CA GLN A 294 -17.56 -12.02 -7.16
C GLN A 294 -16.81 -11.23 -8.23
N ASP A 295 -16.55 -11.81 -9.39
CA ASP A 295 -15.90 -11.10 -10.51
C ASP A 295 -16.79 -9.98 -11.06
N GLU A 296 -18.10 -10.21 -11.17
CA GLU A 296 -19.05 -9.17 -11.55
C GLU A 296 -19.16 -8.06 -10.49
N LEU A 297 -19.18 -8.42 -9.21
CA LEU A 297 -19.14 -7.45 -8.12
C LEU A 297 -17.89 -6.59 -8.16
N ARG A 298 -16.71 -7.19 -8.34
CA ARG A 298 -15.43 -6.46 -8.48
C ARG A 298 -15.47 -5.44 -9.63
N ARG A 299 -16.06 -5.83 -10.78
CA ARG A 299 -16.26 -4.92 -11.92
C ARG A 299 -17.18 -3.75 -11.56
N ALA A 300 -18.30 -4.01 -10.89
CA ALA A 300 -19.22 -2.97 -10.45
C ALA A 300 -18.59 -2.01 -9.43
N MET A 301 -17.82 -2.54 -8.48
CA MET A 301 -17.06 -1.75 -7.51
C MET A 301 -16.02 -0.86 -8.20
N LEU A 302 -15.30 -1.38 -9.20
CA LEU A 302 -14.33 -0.63 -9.97
C LEU A 302 -15.00 0.51 -10.78
N LEU A 303 -16.13 0.24 -11.41
CA LEU A 303 -16.92 1.26 -12.13
C LEU A 303 -17.39 2.37 -11.18
N TRP A 304 -17.87 1.98 -9.99
CA TRP A 304 -18.29 2.95 -8.98
C TRP A 304 -17.09 3.78 -8.47
N ALA A 305 -15.96 3.17 -8.21
CA ALA A 305 -14.74 3.87 -7.79
C ALA A 305 -14.25 4.83 -8.88
N THR A 306 -14.22 4.39 -10.14
CA THR A 306 -13.86 5.24 -11.29
C THR A 306 -14.79 6.45 -11.42
N TRP A 307 -16.10 6.24 -11.25
CA TRP A 307 -17.05 7.34 -11.26
C TRP A 307 -16.81 8.33 -10.12
N GLN A 308 -16.51 7.86 -8.90
CA GLN A 308 -16.17 8.71 -7.76
C GLN A 308 -14.87 9.51 -8.02
N HIS A 309 -13.84 8.88 -8.62
CA HIS A 309 -12.62 9.57 -9.04
C HIS A 309 -12.90 10.67 -10.06
N GLY A 310 -13.83 10.44 -11.01
CA GLY A 310 -14.29 11.46 -11.96
C GLY A 310 -14.91 12.68 -11.28
N GLN A 311 -15.44 12.52 -10.06
CA GLN A 311 -15.95 13.60 -9.21
C GLN A 311 -14.86 14.31 -8.38
N GLY A 312 -13.58 14.00 -8.62
CA GLY A 312 -12.44 14.62 -7.95
C GLY A 312 -12.16 14.09 -6.53
N ARG A 313 -12.71 12.91 -6.17
CA ARG A 313 -12.52 12.30 -4.84
C ARG A 313 -11.29 11.42 -4.80
N ASP A 314 -10.61 11.42 -3.66
CA ASP A 314 -9.45 10.56 -3.40
C ASP A 314 -9.87 9.14 -2.94
N GLU A 315 -8.95 8.20 -3.00
CA GLU A 315 -9.18 6.79 -2.64
C GLU A 315 -9.72 6.60 -1.19
N PRO A 316 -9.17 7.26 -0.15
CA PRO A 316 -9.70 7.15 1.21
C PRO A 316 -11.14 7.65 1.34
N GLU A 317 -11.51 8.71 0.62
CA GLU A 317 -12.88 9.21 0.60
C GLU A 317 -13.82 8.24 -0.13
N ILE A 318 -13.36 7.64 -1.23
CA ILE A 318 -14.10 6.64 -2.00
C ILE A 318 -14.42 5.43 -1.12
N GLN A 319 -13.44 4.90 -0.38
CA GLN A 319 -13.65 3.77 0.52
C GLN A 319 -14.62 4.08 1.65
N ARG A 320 -14.51 5.26 2.28
CA ARG A 320 -15.48 5.72 3.29
C ARG A 320 -16.89 5.85 2.73
N ARG A 321 -17.04 6.45 1.55
CA ARG A 321 -18.34 6.59 0.87
C ARG A 321 -18.93 5.25 0.49
N PHE A 322 -18.10 4.29 0.06
CA PHE A 322 -18.54 2.93 -0.22
C PHE A 322 -19.15 2.30 1.02
N PHE A 323 -18.45 2.38 2.16
CA PHE A 323 -18.95 1.86 3.43
C PHE A 323 -20.26 2.53 3.85
N TYR A 324 -20.34 3.87 3.84
CA TYR A 324 -21.55 4.59 4.24
C TYR A 324 -22.74 4.32 3.30
N LYS A 325 -22.48 4.16 2.00
CA LYS A 325 -23.57 3.97 1.02
C LYS A 325 -24.07 2.54 1.00
N PHE A 326 -23.17 1.57 1.08
CA PHE A 326 -23.51 0.16 0.91
C PHE A 326 -23.53 -0.63 2.22
N GLY A 327 -23.06 -0.05 3.34
CA GLY A 327 -23.04 -0.66 4.66
C GLY A 327 -22.02 -1.79 4.81
N ARG A 328 -21.07 -1.90 3.89
CA ARG A 328 -20.02 -2.92 3.88
C ARG A 328 -18.71 -2.30 3.42
N ASP A 329 -17.61 -2.69 4.02
CA ASP A 329 -16.27 -2.35 3.52
C ASP A 329 -15.89 -3.23 2.32
N VAL A 330 -14.88 -2.78 1.58
CA VAL A 330 -14.40 -3.43 0.35
C VAL A 330 -13.93 -4.86 0.61
N LEU A 331 -13.23 -5.10 1.72
CA LEU A 331 -12.70 -6.43 2.06
C LEU A 331 -13.84 -7.42 2.38
N THR A 332 -14.81 -6.99 3.17
CA THR A 332 -16.02 -7.79 3.46
C THR A 332 -16.81 -8.07 2.17
N ALA A 333 -16.92 -7.10 1.26
CA ALA A 333 -17.60 -7.30 -0.02
C ALA A 333 -16.95 -8.42 -0.85
N MET A 334 -15.63 -8.52 -0.84
CA MET A 334 -14.85 -9.54 -1.56
C MET A 334 -14.98 -10.95 -0.98
N THR A 335 -15.56 -11.12 0.21
CA THR A 335 -15.75 -12.44 0.87
C THR A 335 -17.19 -12.94 0.82
N LEU A 336 -18.11 -12.19 0.21
CA LEU A 336 -19.52 -12.56 0.12
C LEU A 336 -19.76 -13.88 -0.63
N ASN A 337 -20.85 -14.56 -0.30
CA ASN A 337 -21.37 -15.66 -1.11
C ASN A 337 -21.98 -15.11 -2.42
N ALA A 338 -22.36 -15.99 -3.36
CA ALA A 338 -22.90 -15.62 -4.65
C ALA A 338 -24.11 -14.67 -4.52
N SER A 339 -25.10 -15.01 -3.72
CA SER A 339 -26.30 -14.19 -3.52
C SER A 339 -25.99 -12.82 -2.90
N GLY A 340 -25.09 -12.77 -1.90
CA GLY A 340 -24.69 -11.49 -1.30
C GLY A 340 -23.85 -10.60 -2.23
N ALA A 341 -23.07 -11.22 -3.12
CA ALA A 341 -22.31 -10.50 -4.14
C ALA A 341 -23.24 -9.94 -5.23
N GLU A 342 -24.23 -10.71 -5.69
CA GLU A 342 -25.26 -10.26 -6.62
C GLU A 342 -26.09 -9.11 -6.06
N GLU A 343 -26.60 -9.24 -4.81
CA GLU A 343 -27.35 -8.17 -4.17
C GLU A 343 -26.56 -6.87 -4.06
N LEU A 344 -25.30 -6.96 -3.67
CA LEU A 344 -24.45 -5.76 -3.56
C LEU A 344 -24.14 -5.17 -4.94
N ARG A 345 -23.89 -6.01 -5.94
CA ARG A 345 -23.68 -5.59 -7.34
C ARG A 345 -24.91 -4.83 -7.87
N GLU A 346 -26.12 -5.34 -7.67
CA GLU A 346 -27.35 -4.69 -8.10
C GLU A 346 -27.55 -3.33 -7.44
N ARG A 347 -27.26 -3.22 -6.15
CA ARG A 347 -27.31 -1.95 -5.42
C ARG A 347 -26.30 -0.93 -5.96
N ILE A 348 -25.09 -1.37 -6.31
CA ILE A 348 -24.07 -0.52 -6.91
C ILE A 348 -24.53 -0.08 -8.30
N GLN A 349 -25.06 -0.99 -9.11
CA GLN A 349 -25.52 -0.70 -10.46
C GLN A 349 -26.69 0.29 -10.44
N SER A 350 -27.70 0.06 -9.61
CA SER A 350 -28.83 0.98 -9.43
C SER A 350 -28.36 2.39 -9.05
N TYR A 351 -27.39 2.46 -8.15
CA TYR A 351 -26.81 3.75 -7.76
C TYR A 351 -26.12 4.47 -8.93
N LEU A 352 -25.37 3.74 -9.75
CA LEU A 352 -24.69 4.29 -10.93
C LEU A 352 -25.70 4.75 -11.98
N ASP A 353 -26.76 3.99 -12.21
CA ASP A 353 -27.81 4.32 -13.19
C ASP A 353 -28.60 5.56 -12.76
N ASP A 354 -28.97 5.65 -11.48
CA ASP A 354 -29.67 6.81 -10.91
C ASP A 354 -28.86 8.11 -11.06
N ASN A 355 -27.52 8.02 -10.88
CA ASN A 355 -26.65 9.20 -10.93
C ASN A 355 -26.20 9.56 -12.36
N ARG A 356 -26.18 8.61 -13.30
CA ARG A 356 -25.95 8.91 -14.74
C ARG A 356 -27.08 9.70 -15.37
N VAL A 357 -28.30 9.49 -14.93
CA VAL A 357 -29.48 10.21 -15.43
C VAL A 357 -29.50 11.67 -14.96
N VAL A 358 -28.87 11.98 -13.83
CA VAL A 358 -28.79 13.34 -13.29
C VAL A 358 -27.75 14.20 -14.04
N GLU A 359 -26.66 13.60 -14.53
CA GLU A 359 -25.61 14.31 -15.30
C GLU A 359 -25.97 14.51 -16.78
N ALA A 360 -27.01 13.82 -17.28
CA ALA A 360 -27.50 13.96 -18.65
C ALA A 360 -28.65 14.96 -18.81
N LYS A 361 -29.08 15.66 -17.77
CA LYS A 361 -30.03 16.76 -17.75
C LYS A 361 -29.36 18.07 -17.37
#